data_a110c985013eb800bd2dbf0124ba4411
#
_entry.id   a110c985013eb800bd2dbf0124ba4411
#
_cell.length_a   1.000
_cell.length_b   1.000
_cell.length_c   1.000
_cell.angle_alpha   90.00
_cell.angle_beta   90.00
_cell.angle_gamma   90.00
#
_symmetry.space_group_name_H-M   'P 1'
#
loop_
_entity.id
_entity.type
_entity.pdbx_description
1 polymer ?
#
loop_
_entity_poly.entity_id
_entity_poly.type
_entity_poly.pdbx_seq_one_letter_code
_entity_poly.pdbx_strand_id
1 'polypeptide(L)'
;MAWELIYKLLPPGVDPFAPENPIIISVGSLVGTAAPGASKIAGTAKFPAIADEKKHFVGSSVSGGRDFGLMMRNAGCEHIVISGKSESPVYLVVDNGEVEICDAAALWGKSTEETTGLLKQKYGSECGCAAIGPAGENLVRYAFAVVDMTNSLGRSGLGALFGSKNLKAIVVKGERGISVKDPQRYEKYVRLAEAKAQGWDNLDNWLKLGMGAGWPIFRYTQYPGKWTREKWDSLYGEKKRLETLDKIVGCSSCRISCRVKWRIGTGKYAGEVGMGSPYGKSATSGQLLDVEDHRKMLHLVSLANRAGIDFYSFTRLVDWVTASSEQGKIADDRFSDELQRNYDHYLQLLSKTVNREGVGDILAEGWNPIGEELGLDPQDYWYAGICKGVDFIYDARAAKLHPLMMTFFTNPRPHHGGNHTITTGLGKDVDEIREQLDTWGLPPEAMERIFAPTAHSGRLNVGRYTKWMEDAMAVRNSLGVCSMYSAFGLENMDWVANIFSAVTGIEMSSGDLMRAGERAFNFKKLANVREGFRRKDDRPPRLWLRPMHSPEGELRTEDYYKEKVITEADFEKILDDYYDERGWDRETGVPPDKKLEALGIER
;
A
#
# COMPACT_ATOMS: atom_id res chain seq x y z
N MET A 1 18.74 -2.90 -1.80
CA MET A 1 19.54 -1.65 -1.73
C MET A 1 18.81 -0.53 -0.99
N ALA A 2 17.58 -0.10 -1.32
CA ALA A 2 16.89 0.99 -0.60
C ALA A 2 16.80 0.77 0.92
N TRP A 3 16.54 -0.45 1.38
CA TRP A 3 16.51 -0.79 2.81
C TRP A 3 17.87 -0.71 3.50
N GLU A 4 18.94 -1.04 2.80
CA GLU A 4 20.30 -0.87 3.30
C GLU A 4 20.70 0.61 3.31
N LEU A 5 20.33 1.37 2.25
CA LEU A 5 20.57 2.80 2.21
C LEU A 5 19.85 3.54 3.35
N ILE A 6 18.54 3.29 3.55
CA ILE A 6 17.82 3.94 4.65
C ILE A 6 18.37 3.54 6.01
N TYR A 7 18.79 2.28 6.19
CA TYR A 7 19.41 1.81 7.43
C TYR A 7 20.72 2.54 7.75
N LYS A 8 21.53 2.86 6.72
CA LYS A 8 22.80 3.57 6.87
C LYS A 8 22.65 5.09 6.99
N LEU A 9 21.67 5.68 6.27
CA LEU A 9 21.55 7.13 6.15
C LEU A 9 20.61 7.76 7.20
N LEU A 10 19.65 7.00 7.74
CA LEU A 10 18.69 7.51 8.70
C LEU A 10 19.29 7.53 10.12
N PRO A 11 19.47 8.69 10.76
CA PRO A 11 19.87 8.73 12.16
C PRO A 11 18.77 8.13 13.06
N PRO A 12 19.13 7.30 14.07
CA PRO A 12 18.15 6.78 15.01
C PRO A 12 17.43 7.90 15.78
N GLY A 13 16.12 7.75 15.99
CA GLY A 13 15.32 8.68 16.79
C GLY A 13 15.04 10.04 16.14
N VAL A 14 15.49 10.29 14.89
CA VAL A 14 15.22 11.56 14.20
C VAL A 14 13.72 11.77 14.01
N ASP A 15 13.25 13.02 14.13
CA ASP A 15 11.86 13.36 13.83
C ASP A 15 11.55 13.09 12.34
N PRO A 16 10.38 12.51 11.98
CA PRO A 16 10.03 12.25 10.59
C PRO A 16 10.07 13.49 9.68
N PHE A 17 9.75 14.67 10.20
CA PHE A 17 9.76 15.92 9.43
C PHE A 17 11.11 16.65 9.43
N ALA A 18 12.09 16.13 10.18
CA ALA A 18 13.43 16.71 10.19
C ALA A 18 14.13 16.62 8.83
N PRO A 19 14.98 17.59 8.49
CA PRO A 19 15.78 17.57 7.26
C PRO A 19 16.62 16.31 7.09
N GLU A 20 17.09 15.73 8.17
CA GLU A 20 17.95 14.54 8.23
C GLU A 20 17.21 13.23 7.90
N ASN A 21 15.87 13.20 7.95
CA ASN A 21 15.10 12.04 7.50
C ASN A 21 15.18 11.92 5.98
N PRO A 22 15.92 10.96 5.39
CA PRO A 22 16.02 10.86 3.95
C PRO A 22 14.75 10.25 3.34
N ILE A 23 14.38 10.72 2.15
CA ILE A 23 13.38 10.08 1.28
C ILE A 23 14.14 9.40 0.15
N ILE A 24 13.96 8.09 -0.01
CA ILE A 24 14.59 7.32 -1.07
C ILE A 24 13.52 6.87 -2.05
N ILE A 25 13.49 7.47 -3.24
CA ILE A 25 12.65 7.01 -4.34
C ILE A 25 13.44 5.99 -5.15
N SER A 26 12.87 4.83 -5.36
CA SER A 26 13.55 3.69 -5.99
C SER A 26 12.72 3.09 -7.10
N VAL A 27 13.38 2.59 -8.13
CA VAL A 27 12.77 1.82 -9.20
C VAL A 27 13.36 0.41 -9.24
N GLY A 28 12.53 -0.59 -9.55
CA GLY A 28 12.99 -1.97 -9.61
C GLY A 28 13.83 -2.27 -10.86
N SER A 29 14.73 -3.24 -10.76
CA SER A 29 15.71 -3.58 -11.81
C SER A 29 15.09 -4.06 -13.12
N LEU A 30 13.86 -4.60 -13.11
CA LEU A 30 13.16 -5.05 -14.31
C LEU A 30 12.23 -3.97 -14.92
N VAL A 31 12.03 -2.83 -14.25
CA VAL A 31 11.21 -1.74 -14.77
C VAL A 31 11.82 -1.19 -16.05
N GLY A 32 10.94 -0.90 -17.03
CA GLY A 32 11.34 -0.45 -18.36
C GLY A 32 11.65 -1.57 -19.35
N THR A 33 11.69 -2.82 -18.89
CA THR A 33 11.74 -3.99 -19.78
C THR A 33 10.31 -4.45 -20.14
N ALA A 34 10.18 -5.42 -21.05
CA ALA A 34 8.89 -6.04 -21.37
C ALA A 34 8.50 -7.16 -20.37
N ALA A 35 9.21 -7.32 -19.25
CA ALA A 35 8.83 -8.28 -18.22
C ALA A 35 7.43 -7.97 -17.69
N PRO A 36 6.48 -8.95 -17.68
CA PRO A 36 5.10 -8.70 -17.33
C PRO A 36 4.93 -8.09 -15.92
N GLY A 37 4.25 -6.94 -15.88
CA GLY A 37 4.01 -6.22 -14.62
C GLY A 37 5.20 -5.49 -14.02
N ALA A 38 6.35 -5.40 -14.70
CA ALA A 38 7.54 -4.71 -14.24
C ALA A 38 7.39 -3.19 -14.38
N SER A 39 6.71 -2.55 -13.43
CA SER A 39 6.41 -1.11 -13.46
C SER A 39 6.35 -0.45 -12.08
N LYS A 40 6.90 -1.09 -11.03
CA LYS A 40 6.78 -0.56 -9.66
C LYS A 40 7.93 0.36 -9.28
N ILE A 41 7.56 1.41 -8.53
CA ILE A 41 8.47 2.29 -7.79
C ILE A 41 8.15 2.23 -6.30
N ALA A 42 9.11 2.62 -5.48
CA ALA A 42 8.97 2.68 -4.03
C ALA A 42 9.51 4.00 -3.48
N GLY A 43 8.82 4.58 -2.50
CA GLY A 43 9.32 5.67 -1.66
C GLY A 43 9.56 5.15 -0.25
N THR A 44 10.81 5.15 0.20
CA THR A 44 11.26 4.63 1.51
C THR A 44 11.71 5.77 2.40
N ALA A 45 11.21 5.82 3.65
CA ALA A 45 11.55 6.86 4.61
C ALA A 45 11.12 6.42 6.04
N LYS A 46 11.40 7.24 7.05
CA LYS A 46 10.69 7.22 8.33
C LYS A 46 9.40 8.01 8.19
N PHE A 47 8.26 7.37 8.46
CA PHE A 47 6.94 7.94 8.19
C PHE A 47 6.38 8.76 9.36
N PRO A 48 5.56 9.80 9.10
CA PRO A 48 5.03 10.68 10.14
C PRO A 48 3.85 10.10 10.91
N ALA A 49 3.25 8.99 10.49
CA ALA A 49 2.22 8.31 11.28
C ALA A 49 2.76 7.97 12.68
N ILE A 50 1.93 8.22 13.71
CA ILE A 50 2.32 8.06 15.12
C ILE A 50 1.74 6.75 15.65
N ALA A 51 2.62 5.81 15.98
CA ALA A 51 2.29 4.58 16.70
C ALA A 51 2.23 4.79 18.22
N ASP A 52 1.88 3.73 18.95
CA ASP A 52 1.91 3.74 20.41
C ASP A 52 3.29 4.15 20.94
N GLU A 53 3.33 4.73 22.11
CA GLU A 53 4.56 5.27 22.71
C GLU A 53 5.25 6.34 21.82
N LYS A 54 4.47 7.04 20.97
CA LYS A 54 4.94 8.08 20.02
C LYS A 54 6.04 7.62 19.07
N LYS A 55 6.08 6.33 18.77
CA LYS A 55 7.03 5.76 17.80
C LYS A 55 6.64 6.08 16.35
N HIS A 56 7.64 6.17 15.50
CA HIS A 56 7.49 6.35 14.05
C HIS A 56 8.20 5.21 13.31
N PHE A 57 7.50 4.51 12.44
CA PHE A 57 8.07 3.38 11.73
C PHE A 57 8.84 3.82 10.46
N VAL A 58 9.84 3.03 10.11
CA VAL A 58 10.53 3.10 8.82
C VAL A 58 9.82 2.15 7.86
N GLY A 59 9.43 2.66 6.70
CA GLY A 59 8.62 1.90 5.76
C GLY A 59 8.87 2.24 4.30
N SER A 60 8.18 1.55 3.39
CA SER A 60 8.14 1.90 1.97
C SER A 60 6.71 2.01 1.48
N SER A 61 6.42 3.06 0.73
CA SER A 61 5.21 3.17 -0.09
C SER A 61 5.53 2.68 -1.50
N VAL A 62 4.80 1.69 -2.01
CA VAL A 62 5.05 1.09 -3.33
C VAL A 62 3.87 1.36 -4.25
N SER A 63 4.15 1.77 -5.48
CA SER A 63 3.13 2.15 -6.46
C SER A 63 3.47 1.68 -7.87
N GLY A 64 2.49 1.73 -8.78
CA GLY A 64 2.80 1.69 -10.20
C GLY A 64 3.57 2.95 -10.62
N GLY A 65 4.65 2.77 -11.34
CA GLY A 65 5.53 3.87 -11.73
C GLY A 65 5.19 4.48 -13.08
N ARG A 66 4.40 3.83 -13.93
CA ARG A 66 4.05 4.28 -15.27
C ARG A 66 5.24 4.93 -15.99
N ASP A 67 5.08 6.19 -16.42
CA ASP A 67 6.10 6.99 -17.08
C ASP A 67 7.25 7.30 -16.12
N PHE A 68 6.96 7.64 -14.87
CA PHE A 68 7.96 7.98 -13.86
C PHE A 68 8.99 6.86 -13.63
N GLY A 69 8.52 5.63 -13.43
CA GLY A 69 9.43 4.48 -13.24
C GLY A 69 10.25 4.17 -14.50
N LEU A 70 9.62 4.24 -15.68
CA LEU A 70 10.29 4.07 -16.96
C LEU A 70 11.37 5.15 -17.16
N MET A 71 11.03 6.42 -16.93
CA MET A 71 11.95 7.54 -17.10
C MET A 71 13.10 7.51 -16.10
N MET A 72 12.91 7.04 -14.86
CA MET A 72 14.02 6.80 -13.94
C MET A 72 15.04 5.82 -14.54
N ARG A 73 14.59 4.72 -15.12
CA ARG A 73 15.49 3.75 -15.77
C ARG A 73 16.16 4.35 -17.01
N ASN A 74 15.42 5.07 -17.83
CA ASN A 74 15.96 5.75 -19.00
C ASN A 74 16.93 6.88 -18.65
N ALA A 75 16.75 7.52 -17.50
CA ALA A 75 17.72 8.49 -16.96
C ALA A 75 18.98 7.82 -16.37
N GLY A 76 19.02 6.49 -16.28
CA GLY A 76 20.12 5.76 -15.66
C GLY A 76 20.11 5.81 -14.13
N CYS A 77 18.98 6.16 -13.51
CA CYS A 77 18.82 6.31 -12.06
C CYS A 77 18.01 5.14 -11.50
N GLU A 78 18.57 4.40 -10.55
CA GLU A 78 17.85 3.39 -9.79
C GLU A 78 17.29 3.92 -8.47
N HIS A 79 17.97 4.94 -7.89
CA HIS A 79 17.60 5.57 -6.64
C HIS A 79 17.79 7.08 -6.73
N ILE A 80 16.83 7.83 -6.18
CA ILE A 80 16.92 9.27 -5.92
C ILE A 80 16.87 9.41 -4.40
N VAL A 81 17.94 9.89 -3.77
CA VAL A 81 18.03 10.13 -2.33
C VAL A 81 17.88 11.62 -2.06
N ILE A 82 16.88 11.98 -1.27
CA ILE A 82 16.52 13.36 -0.95
C ILE A 82 16.72 13.57 0.55
N SER A 83 17.65 14.43 0.92
CA SER A 83 17.94 14.86 2.30
C SER A 83 17.98 16.38 2.38
N GLY A 84 17.94 16.92 3.58
CA GLY A 84 17.87 18.36 3.79
C GLY A 84 16.45 18.92 3.60
N LYS A 85 16.34 20.26 3.63
CA LYS A 85 15.12 21.05 3.43
C LYS A 85 15.49 22.31 2.67
N SER A 86 14.72 22.67 1.65
CA SER A 86 14.85 23.95 0.97
C SER A 86 14.25 25.08 1.81
N GLU A 87 14.79 26.30 1.69
CA GLU A 87 14.24 27.49 2.35
C GLU A 87 12.90 27.92 1.72
N SER A 88 12.72 27.69 0.42
CA SER A 88 11.52 28.00 -0.35
C SER A 88 11.00 26.77 -1.08
N PRO A 89 9.74 26.79 -1.56
CA PRO A 89 9.19 25.70 -2.37
C PRO A 89 10.03 25.41 -3.62
N VAL A 90 10.37 24.11 -3.81
CA VAL A 90 11.14 23.62 -4.96
C VAL A 90 10.52 22.40 -5.60
N TYR A 91 10.90 22.09 -6.83
CA TYR A 91 10.73 20.79 -7.45
C TYR A 91 12.05 20.33 -8.06
N LEU A 92 12.23 19.01 -8.15
CA LEU A 92 13.43 18.41 -8.73
C LEU A 92 13.16 18.02 -10.20
N VAL A 93 14.15 18.24 -11.04
CA VAL A 93 14.21 17.71 -12.41
C VAL A 93 15.41 16.78 -12.50
N VAL A 94 15.17 15.53 -12.89
CA VAL A 94 16.22 14.56 -13.19
C VAL A 94 16.17 14.30 -14.69
N ASP A 95 17.19 14.76 -15.42
CA ASP A 95 17.29 14.63 -16.87
C ASP A 95 18.58 13.88 -17.23
N ASN A 96 18.47 12.66 -17.77
CA ASN A 96 19.60 11.80 -18.11
C ASN A 96 20.65 11.61 -17.00
N GLY A 97 20.22 11.70 -15.72
CA GLY A 97 21.05 11.56 -14.53
C GLY A 97 21.57 12.89 -13.94
N GLU A 98 21.42 14.00 -14.67
CA GLU A 98 21.66 15.34 -14.13
C GLU A 98 20.47 15.80 -13.28
N VAL A 99 20.74 16.48 -12.16
CA VAL A 99 19.71 16.93 -11.23
C VAL A 99 19.70 18.46 -11.13
N GLU A 100 18.54 19.04 -11.37
CA GLU A 100 18.28 20.47 -11.19
C GLU A 100 17.25 20.67 -10.07
N ILE A 101 17.48 21.67 -9.20
CA ILE A 101 16.53 22.14 -8.19
C ILE A 101 15.89 23.43 -8.74
N CYS A 102 14.58 23.35 -9.01
CA CYS A 102 13.83 24.44 -9.63
C CYS A 102 12.87 25.10 -8.62
N ASP A 103 12.61 26.40 -8.79
CA ASP A 103 11.61 27.12 -8.01
C ASP A 103 10.20 26.59 -8.26
N ALA A 104 9.47 26.31 -7.18
CA ALA A 104 8.09 25.83 -7.19
C ALA A 104 7.08 26.83 -6.63
N ALA A 105 7.42 28.09 -6.39
CA ALA A 105 6.51 29.07 -5.81
C ALA A 105 5.18 29.19 -6.58
N ALA A 106 5.22 29.14 -7.92
CA ALA A 106 4.03 29.17 -8.78
C ALA A 106 3.20 27.87 -8.76
N LEU A 107 3.75 26.78 -8.23
CA LEU A 107 3.10 25.47 -8.12
C LEU A 107 2.57 25.19 -6.70
N TRP A 108 3.07 25.91 -5.70
CA TRP A 108 2.63 25.74 -4.31
C TRP A 108 1.17 26.13 -4.17
N GLY A 109 0.40 25.37 -3.40
CA GLY A 109 -1.06 25.51 -3.28
C GLY A 109 -1.85 24.83 -4.40
N LYS A 110 -1.23 24.45 -5.54
CA LYS A 110 -1.93 23.74 -6.61
C LYS A 110 -2.16 22.27 -6.28
N SER A 111 -3.25 21.74 -6.82
CA SER A 111 -3.57 20.32 -6.74
C SER A 111 -2.50 19.44 -7.40
N THR A 112 -2.53 18.16 -7.06
CA THR A 112 -1.65 17.15 -7.71
C THR A 112 -1.85 17.09 -9.22
N GLU A 113 -3.10 17.25 -9.68
CA GLU A 113 -3.49 17.21 -11.09
C GLU A 113 -2.96 18.45 -11.86
N GLU A 114 -3.19 19.66 -11.33
CA GLU A 114 -2.70 20.90 -11.92
C GLU A 114 -1.16 20.92 -11.96
N THR A 115 -0.51 20.55 -10.86
CA THR A 115 0.96 20.49 -10.78
C THR A 115 1.53 19.53 -11.82
N THR A 116 0.98 18.31 -11.92
CA THR A 116 1.46 17.32 -12.89
C THR A 116 1.19 17.80 -14.32
N GLY A 117 0.03 18.41 -14.59
CA GLY A 117 -0.33 18.95 -15.90
C GLY A 117 0.63 20.05 -16.37
N LEU A 118 0.93 21.02 -15.49
CA LEU A 118 1.87 22.12 -15.79
C LEU A 118 3.29 21.60 -16.03
N LEU A 119 3.75 20.64 -15.21
CA LEU A 119 5.09 20.07 -15.37
C LEU A 119 5.19 19.23 -16.65
N LYS A 120 4.19 18.42 -17.00
CA LYS A 120 4.16 17.70 -18.28
C LYS A 120 4.03 18.63 -19.48
N GLN A 121 3.36 19.76 -19.36
CA GLN A 121 3.34 20.80 -20.40
C GLN A 121 4.74 21.41 -20.60
N LYS A 122 5.49 21.66 -19.52
CA LYS A 122 6.83 22.26 -19.58
C LYS A 122 7.90 21.29 -20.07
N TYR A 123 7.88 20.02 -19.63
CA TYR A 123 8.96 19.07 -19.85
C TYR A 123 8.63 17.96 -20.86
N GLY A 124 7.43 17.97 -21.43
CA GLY A 124 6.93 16.97 -22.38
C GLY A 124 5.97 15.97 -21.73
N SER A 125 4.99 15.48 -22.51
CA SER A 125 3.99 14.52 -22.06
C SER A 125 4.58 13.19 -21.59
N GLU A 126 5.76 12.84 -22.11
CA GLU A 126 6.49 11.60 -21.82
C GLU A 126 7.23 11.62 -20.48
N CYS A 127 7.47 12.80 -19.88
CA CYS A 127 8.17 12.86 -18.60
C CYS A 127 7.36 12.17 -17.50
N GLY A 128 8.06 11.52 -16.57
CA GLY A 128 7.47 11.03 -15.33
C GLY A 128 7.34 12.13 -14.29
N CYS A 129 6.23 12.15 -13.54
CA CYS A 129 6.01 13.16 -12.52
C CYS A 129 5.45 12.52 -11.24
N ALA A 130 6.06 12.85 -10.09
CA ALA A 130 5.53 12.58 -8.77
C ALA A 130 5.30 13.89 -8.03
N ALA A 131 4.07 14.20 -7.65
CA ALA A 131 3.70 15.52 -7.09
C ALA A 131 2.84 15.39 -5.84
N ILE A 132 2.98 16.33 -4.90
CA ILE A 132 2.09 16.49 -3.76
C ILE A 132 1.04 17.59 -4.03
N GLY A 133 -0.10 17.45 -3.33
CA GLY A 133 -1.13 18.49 -3.25
C GLY A 133 -1.05 19.27 -1.94
N PRO A 134 -2.04 20.16 -1.70
CA PRO A 134 -2.08 21.01 -0.50
C PRO A 134 -2.02 20.22 0.82
N ALA A 135 -2.57 19.01 0.88
CA ALA A 135 -2.48 18.18 2.08
C ALA A 135 -1.03 17.82 2.47
N GLY A 136 -0.17 17.58 1.46
CA GLY A 136 1.26 17.35 1.70
C GLY A 136 1.98 18.63 2.13
N GLU A 137 1.69 19.75 1.49
CA GLU A 137 2.23 21.07 1.82
C GLU A 137 1.91 21.48 3.26
N ASN A 138 0.69 21.18 3.72
CA ASN A 138 0.20 21.44 5.07
C ASN A 138 0.50 20.32 6.07
N LEU A 139 1.39 19.39 5.71
CA LEU A 139 1.88 18.31 6.59
C LEU A 139 0.78 17.42 7.19
N VAL A 140 -0.30 17.17 6.46
CA VAL A 140 -1.30 16.18 6.88
C VAL A 140 -0.62 14.81 6.97
N ARG A 141 -0.59 14.19 8.15
CA ARG A 141 0.25 13.01 8.45
C ARG A 141 -0.07 11.76 7.63
N TYR A 142 -1.14 11.77 6.85
CA TYR A 142 -1.50 10.71 5.91
C TYR A 142 -1.64 11.22 4.46
N ALA A 143 -1.01 12.36 4.14
CA ALA A 143 -0.89 12.85 2.78
C ALA A 143 -0.01 11.93 1.91
N PHE A 144 -0.21 11.94 0.59
CA PHE A 144 0.54 11.13 -0.35
C PHE A 144 1.05 11.92 -1.57
N ALA A 145 2.00 11.34 -2.29
CA ALA A 145 2.42 11.84 -3.60
C ALA A 145 1.73 11.06 -4.72
N VAL A 146 1.17 11.78 -5.70
CA VAL A 146 0.55 11.20 -6.90
C VAL A 146 1.62 11.01 -7.97
N VAL A 147 1.61 9.84 -8.62
CA VAL A 147 2.51 9.46 -9.71
C VAL A 147 1.73 9.41 -11.01
N ASP A 148 2.10 10.25 -11.97
CA ASP A 148 1.51 10.34 -13.32
C ASP A 148 -0.03 10.36 -13.33
N MET A 149 -0.64 11.09 -12.41
CA MET A 149 -2.09 11.25 -12.20
C MET A 149 -2.88 9.95 -11.92
N THR A 150 -2.26 8.78 -12.01
CA THR A 150 -2.98 7.48 -11.95
C THR A 150 -2.68 6.64 -10.73
N ASN A 151 -1.51 6.81 -10.16
CA ASN A 151 -1.01 6.02 -9.04
C ASN A 151 -0.63 6.94 -7.89
N SER A 152 -0.41 6.37 -6.70
CA SER A 152 0.02 7.14 -5.55
C SER A 152 1.06 6.37 -4.73
N LEU A 153 2.08 7.06 -4.27
CA LEU A 153 2.92 6.63 -3.16
C LEU A 153 2.14 6.92 -1.88
N GLY A 154 1.15 6.07 -1.62
CA GLY A 154 0.05 6.30 -0.70
C GLY A 154 0.29 5.79 0.70
N ARG A 155 -0.60 6.23 1.58
CA ARG A 155 -0.74 5.90 3.00
C ARG A 155 0.45 6.30 3.88
N SER A 156 0.15 6.57 5.14
CA SER A 156 1.13 6.84 6.21
C SER A 156 1.98 8.11 6.05
N GLY A 157 1.75 8.97 5.03
CA GLY A 157 2.25 10.34 5.03
C GLY A 157 3.50 10.64 4.21
N LEU A 158 3.83 9.86 3.16
CA LEU A 158 4.98 10.21 2.30
C LEU A 158 4.85 11.60 1.67
N GLY A 159 3.61 12.04 1.34
CA GLY A 159 3.35 13.39 0.81
C GLY A 159 3.69 14.49 1.81
N ALA A 160 3.43 14.28 3.09
CA ALA A 160 3.83 15.21 4.14
C ALA A 160 5.36 15.30 4.32
N LEU A 161 6.09 14.20 4.06
CA LEU A 161 7.56 14.23 4.06
C LEU A 161 8.12 15.07 2.90
N PHE A 162 7.48 15.05 1.73
CA PHE A 162 7.82 15.99 0.64
C PHE A 162 7.56 17.43 1.11
N GLY A 163 6.38 17.72 1.67
CA GLY A 163 6.03 19.03 2.19
C GLY A 163 7.01 19.54 3.26
N SER A 164 7.45 18.69 4.20
CA SER A 164 8.40 19.05 5.25
C SER A 164 9.76 19.51 4.71
N LYS A 165 10.10 19.12 3.48
CA LYS A 165 11.32 19.53 2.77
C LYS A 165 11.09 20.69 1.79
N ASN A 166 9.88 21.27 1.76
CA ASN A 166 9.43 22.24 0.75
C ASN A 166 9.51 21.68 -0.69
N LEU A 167 9.41 20.36 -0.86
CA LEU A 167 9.48 19.67 -2.14
C LEU A 167 8.08 19.46 -2.73
N LYS A 168 7.75 20.17 -3.82
CA LYS A 168 6.44 20.09 -4.49
C LYS A 168 6.32 18.87 -5.40
N ALA A 169 7.38 18.58 -6.16
CA ALA A 169 7.35 17.51 -7.15
C ALA A 169 8.74 17.00 -7.53
N ILE A 170 8.77 15.85 -8.18
CA ILE A 170 9.93 15.31 -8.88
C ILE A 170 9.52 15.03 -10.32
N VAL A 171 10.25 15.58 -11.27
CA VAL A 171 10.13 15.30 -12.71
C VAL A 171 11.32 14.47 -13.14
N VAL A 172 11.06 13.42 -13.93
CA VAL A 172 12.13 12.58 -14.45
C VAL A 172 12.00 12.44 -15.96
N LYS A 173 13.12 12.61 -16.66
CA LYS A 173 13.29 12.42 -18.10
C LYS A 173 14.52 11.58 -18.36
N GLY A 174 14.51 10.77 -19.42
CA GLY A 174 15.68 10.00 -19.83
C GLY A 174 15.50 9.41 -21.20
N GLU A 175 16.61 9.28 -21.92
CA GLU A 175 16.66 8.77 -23.29
C GLU A 175 17.48 7.48 -23.40
N ARG A 176 18.12 7.04 -22.30
CA ARG A 176 18.92 5.81 -22.28
C ARG A 176 18.01 4.60 -22.41
N GLY A 177 18.31 3.73 -23.37
CA GLY A 177 17.65 2.44 -23.48
C GLY A 177 18.08 1.49 -22.35
N ILE A 178 17.29 0.44 -22.14
CA ILE A 178 17.62 -0.62 -21.18
C ILE A 178 18.30 -1.76 -21.94
N SER A 179 19.54 -2.06 -21.55
CA SER A 179 20.30 -3.18 -22.10
C SER A 179 19.87 -4.50 -21.45
N VAL A 180 19.65 -5.52 -22.26
CA VAL A 180 19.42 -6.91 -21.84
C VAL A 180 20.66 -7.73 -22.19
N LYS A 181 21.27 -8.39 -21.19
CA LYS A 181 22.54 -9.11 -21.38
C LYS A 181 22.41 -10.41 -22.16
N ASP A 182 21.30 -11.14 -21.96
CA ASP A 182 20.97 -12.36 -22.70
C ASP A 182 19.56 -12.22 -23.32
N PRO A 183 19.46 -11.66 -24.55
CA PRO A 183 18.16 -11.45 -25.21
C PRO A 183 17.38 -12.73 -25.50
N GLN A 184 18.06 -13.85 -25.80
CA GLN A 184 17.39 -15.11 -26.13
C GLN A 184 16.72 -15.73 -24.91
N ARG A 185 17.44 -15.82 -23.79
CA ARG A 185 16.90 -16.28 -22.51
C ARG A 185 15.77 -15.36 -22.04
N TYR A 186 15.97 -14.05 -22.12
CA TYR A 186 14.97 -13.05 -21.79
C TYR A 186 13.67 -13.24 -22.55
N GLU A 187 13.73 -13.30 -23.89
CA GLU A 187 12.57 -13.48 -24.75
C GLU A 187 11.81 -14.78 -24.42
N LYS A 188 12.53 -15.89 -24.23
CA LYS A 188 11.94 -17.18 -23.85
C LYS A 188 11.03 -17.05 -22.61
N TYR A 189 11.57 -16.50 -21.53
CA TYR A 189 10.84 -16.46 -20.25
C TYR A 189 9.78 -15.37 -20.19
N VAL A 190 9.98 -14.25 -20.87
CA VAL A 190 8.93 -13.22 -21.03
C VAL A 190 7.74 -13.79 -21.81
N ARG A 191 7.98 -14.51 -22.90
CA ARG A 191 6.90 -15.16 -23.67
C ARG A 191 6.12 -16.18 -22.84
N LEU A 192 6.79 -16.98 -22.00
CA LEU A 192 6.12 -17.93 -21.10
C LEU A 192 5.22 -17.18 -20.09
N ALA A 193 5.74 -16.13 -19.46
CA ALA A 193 4.98 -15.33 -18.50
C ALA A 193 3.80 -14.58 -19.16
N GLU A 194 3.99 -14.06 -20.38
CA GLU A 194 2.92 -13.44 -21.15
C GLU A 194 1.84 -14.44 -21.57
N ALA A 195 2.24 -15.62 -22.04
CA ALA A 195 1.30 -16.68 -22.42
C ALA A 195 0.43 -17.10 -21.22
N LYS A 196 1.03 -17.23 -20.03
CA LYS A 196 0.29 -17.52 -18.80
C LYS A 196 -0.71 -16.41 -18.47
N ALA A 197 -0.31 -15.14 -18.61
CA ALA A 197 -1.21 -14.01 -18.37
C ALA A 197 -2.33 -13.91 -19.41
N GLN A 198 -2.05 -14.24 -20.67
CA GLN A 198 -3.05 -14.29 -21.75
C GLN A 198 -4.06 -15.43 -21.56
N GLY A 199 -3.62 -16.57 -21.07
CA GLY A 199 -4.46 -17.73 -20.76
C GLY A 199 -5.24 -17.63 -19.44
N TRP A 200 -5.20 -16.48 -18.76
CA TRP A 200 -5.95 -16.33 -17.51
C TRP A 200 -7.44 -16.16 -17.75
N ASP A 201 -8.24 -17.05 -17.23
CA ASP A 201 -9.70 -17.12 -17.47
C ASP A 201 -10.44 -15.82 -17.15
N ASN A 202 -9.93 -15.03 -16.21
CA ASN A 202 -10.58 -13.78 -15.81
C ASN A 202 -10.00 -12.53 -16.51
N LEU A 203 -9.11 -12.70 -17.50
CA LEU A 203 -8.44 -11.58 -18.17
C LEU A 203 -9.44 -10.64 -18.86
N ASP A 204 -10.40 -11.16 -19.60
CA ASP A 204 -11.39 -10.36 -20.33
C ASP A 204 -12.23 -9.50 -19.40
N ASN A 205 -12.63 -10.04 -18.25
CA ASN A 205 -13.33 -9.29 -17.22
C ASN A 205 -12.48 -8.16 -16.63
N TRP A 206 -11.17 -8.40 -16.44
CA TRP A 206 -10.25 -7.36 -15.97
C TRP A 206 -9.99 -6.29 -17.04
N LEU A 207 -9.88 -6.65 -18.31
CA LEU A 207 -9.76 -5.69 -19.40
C LEU A 207 -11.05 -4.87 -19.61
N LYS A 208 -12.20 -5.40 -19.21
CA LYS A 208 -13.49 -4.70 -19.24
C LYS A 208 -13.71 -3.78 -18.04
N LEU A 209 -13.32 -4.19 -16.84
CA LEU A 209 -13.69 -3.53 -15.58
C LEU A 209 -12.51 -2.95 -14.79
N GLY A 210 -11.28 -3.25 -15.18
CA GLY A 210 -10.09 -2.90 -14.40
C GLY A 210 -10.15 -3.47 -12.99
N MET A 211 -9.76 -2.69 -11.98
CA MET A 211 -9.88 -3.09 -10.57
C MET A 211 -11.34 -3.33 -10.15
N GLY A 212 -12.31 -2.87 -10.91
CA GLY A 212 -13.72 -3.20 -10.70
C GLY A 212 -14.03 -4.70 -10.82
N ALA A 213 -13.27 -5.44 -11.63
CA ALA A 213 -13.38 -6.91 -11.72
C ALA A 213 -13.07 -7.63 -10.38
N GLY A 214 -12.36 -6.97 -9.47
CA GLY A 214 -12.11 -7.47 -8.11
C GLY A 214 -13.29 -7.33 -7.14
N TRP A 215 -14.44 -6.85 -7.58
CA TRP A 215 -15.61 -6.63 -6.71
C TRP A 215 -16.05 -7.85 -5.89
N PRO A 216 -16.09 -9.07 -6.43
CA PRO A 216 -16.42 -10.25 -5.64
C PRO A 216 -15.48 -10.42 -4.44
N ILE A 217 -14.18 -10.14 -4.61
CA ILE A 217 -13.18 -10.19 -3.54
C ILE A 217 -13.40 -9.05 -2.54
N PHE A 218 -13.56 -7.81 -3.02
CA PHE A 218 -13.78 -6.65 -2.14
C PHE A 218 -15.04 -6.79 -1.29
N ARG A 219 -16.10 -7.33 -1.85
CA ARG A 219 -17.36 -7.62 -1.18
C ARG A 219 -17.20 -8.53 0.05
N TYR A 220 -16.18 -9.39 0.05
CA TYR A 220 -15.84 -10.23 1.21
C TYR A 220 -14.80 -9.58 2.12
N THR A 221 -13.71 -9.06 1.58
CA THR A 221 -12.55 -8.63 2.35
C THR A 221 -12.69 -7.22 2.94
N GLN A 222 -13.51 -6.35 2.32
CA GLN A 222 -13.73 -4.95 2.71
C GLN A 222 -15.18 -4.68 3.15
N TYR A 223 -15.93 -5.69 3.54
CA TYR A 223 -17.31 -5.53 3.95
C TYR A 223 -17.43 -4.85 5.31
N PRO A 224 -17.96 -3.61 5.41
CA PRO A 224 -18.10 -2.94 6.70
C PRO A 224 -19.21 -3.49 7.59
N GLY A 225 -20.25 -4.11 7.01
CA GLY A 225 -21.32 -4.72 7.78
C GLY A 225 -22.45 -3.79 8.26
N LYS A 226 -22.52 -2.55 7.75
CA LYS A 226 -23.65 -1.65 8.03
C LYS A 226 -24.87 -1.96 7.19
N TRP A 227 -24.70 -2.28 5.92
CA TRP A 227 -25.76 -2.61 4.96
C TRP A 227 -25.69 -4.08 4.59
N THR A 228 -26.81 -4.65 4.12
CA THR A 228 -26.78 -5.97 3.48
C THR A 228 -25.87 -5.93 2.24
N ARG A 229 -25.31 -7.08 1.86
CA ARG A 229 -24.49 -7.17 0.63
C ARG A 229 -25.31 -6.84 -0.62
N GLU A 230 -26.61 -7.20 -0.64
CA GLU A 230 -27.52 -6.87 -1.71
C GLU A 230 -27.73 -5.36 -1.86
N LYS A 231 -27.99 -4.63 -0.75
CA LYS A 231 -28.07 -3.15 -0.77
C LYS A 231 -26.76 -2.55 -1.27
N TRP A 232 -25.63 -3.03 -0.76
CA TRP A 232 -24.32 -2.53 -1.17
C TRP A 232 -24.06 -2.76 -2.67
N ASP A 233 -24.38 -3.97 -3.20
CA ASP A 233 -24.27 -4.29 -4.62
C ASP A 233 -25.18 -3.39 -5.49
N SER A 234 -26.40 -3.09 -5.03
CA SER A 234 -27.32 -2.23 -5.78
C SER A 234 -26.81 -0.79 -5.94
N LEU A 235 -26.09 -0.28 -4.93
CA LEU A 235 -25.57 1.09 -4.88
C LEU A 235 -24.17 1.25 -5.49
N TYR A 236 -23.31 0.22 -5.39
CA TYR A 236 -21.90 0.28 -5.75
C TYR A 236 -21.42 -0.88 -6.63
N GLY A 237 -22.29 -1.81 -6.99
CA GLY A 237 -21.96 -2.99 -7.79
C GLY A 237 -21.60 -2.68 -9.24
N GLU A 238 -21.46 -3.73 -10.04
CA GLU A 238 -20.94 -3.65 -11.41
C GLU A 238 -21.71 -2.66 -12.28
N LYS A 239 -23.04 -2.68 -12.23
CA LYS A 239 -23.90 -1.78 -13.01
C LYS A 239 -23.56 -0.30 -12.76
N LYS A 240 -23.37 0.10 -11.48
CA LYS A 240 -23.03 1.48 -11.11
C LYS A 240 -21.64 1.88 -11.56
N ARG A 241 -20.70 0.95 -11.54
CA ARG A 241 -19.34 1.19 -12.03
C ARG A 241 -19.29 1.37 -13.54
N LEU A 242 -20.06 0.57 -14.29
CA LEU A 242 -20.16 0.71 -15.75
C LEU A 242 -20.80 2.04 -16.18
N GLU A 243 -21.71 2.62 -15.38
CA GLU A 243 -22.28 3.95 -15.63
C GLU A 243 -21.22 5.07 -15.66
N THR A 244 -20.09 4.87 -15.00
CA THR A 244 -19.04 5.89 -14.84
C THR A 244 -17.69 5.50 -15.45
N LEU A 245 -17.51 4.26 -15.90
CA LEU A 245 -16.29 3.80 -16.53
C LEU A 245 -16.12 4.41 -17.93
N ASP A 246 -15.01 5.15 -18.16
CA ASP A 246 -14.65 5.73 -19.46
C ASP A 246 -13.70 4.76 -20.21
N LYS A 247 -12.55 4.41 -19.61
CA LYS A 247 -11.64 3.41 -20.17
C LYS A 247 -10.72 2.76 -19.14
N ILE A 248 -10.18 1.63 -19.50
CA ILE A 248 -9.15 0.93 -18.73
C ILE A 248 -7.76 1.47 -19.08
N VAL A 249 -6.89 1.59 -18.05
CA VAL A 249 -5.53 2.13 -18.18
C VAL A 249 -4.56 1.15 -17.52
N GLY A 250 -3.54 0.75 -18.26
CA GLY A 250 -2.43 -0.10 -17.77
C GLY A 250 -1.19 0.70 -17.41
N CYS A 251 -0.32 0.10 -16.61
CA CYS A 251 1.08 0.49 -16.51
C CYS A 251 1.85 -0.05 -17.73
N SER A 252 3.08 0.44 -17.95
CA SER A 252 3.98 -0.15 -18.94
C SER A 252 4.18 -1.65 -18.66
N SER A 253 4.26 -2.46 -19.72
CA SER A 253 4.44 -3.92 -19.65
C SER A 253 3.38 -4.68 -18.83
N CYS A 254 2.15 -4.14 -18.72
CA CYS A 254 1.08 -4.74 -17.93
C CYS A 254 -0.09 -5.20 -18.78
N ARG A 255 -0.34 -6.52 -18.84
CA ARG A 255 -1.52 -7.12 -19.49
C ARG A 255 -2.80 -6.98 -18.69
N ILE A 256 -2.70 -6.94 -17.34
CA ILE A 256 -3.87 -6.96 -16.45
C ILE A 256 -4.64 -5.63 -16.49
N SER A 257 -3.95 -4.51 -16.67
CA SER A 257 -4.57 -3.16 -16.80
C SER A 257 -5.63 -2.85 -15.75
N CYS A 258 -5.20 -2.62 -14.50
CA CYS A 258 -6.13 -2.51 -13.36
C CYS A 258 -6.65 -1.09 -13.07
N ARG A 259 -6.08 -0.04 -13.68
CA ARG A 259 -6.52 1.34 -13.46
C ARG A 259 -7.65 1.70 -14.41
N VAL A 260 -8.48 2.65 -13.98
CA VAL A 260 -9.60 3.14 -14.78
C VAL A 260 -9.52 4.66 -14.93
N LYS A 261 -9.89 5.14 -16.10
CA LYS A 261 -10.36 6.50 -16.29
C LYS A 261 -11.89 6.46 -16.15
N TRP A 262 -12.42 7.34 -15.37
CA TRP A 262 -13.87 7.41 -15.12
C TRP A 262 -14.40 8.82 -15.36
N ARG A 263 -15.71 8.90 -15.63
CA ARG A 263 -16.43 10.14 -15.86
C ARG A 263 -17.84 10.05 -15.26
N ILE A 264 -18.26 11.10 -14.57
CA ILE A 264 -19.64 11.25 -14.13
C ILE A 264 -20.44 11.85 -15.29
N GLY A 265 -21.37 11.07 -15.85
CA GLY A 265 -22.16 11.48 -17.03
C GLY A 265 -23.38 12.34 -16.70
N THR A 266 -23.92 12.25 -15.47
CA THR A 266 -25.21 12.86 -15.09
C THR A 266 -25.22 13.38 -13.66
N GLY A 267 -26.14 14.29 -13.34
CA GLY A 267 -26.35 14.84 -11.99
C GLY A 267 -25.48 16.05 -11.68
N LYS A 268 -25.42 16.43 -10.39
CA LYS A 268 -24.72 17.63 -9.89
C LYS A 268 -23.25 17.69 -10.31
N TYR A 269 -22.58 16.53 -10.43
CA TYR A 269 -21.15 16.41 -10.73
C TYR A 269 -20.88 15.96 -12.18
N ALA A 270 -21.86 16.12 -13.09
CA ALA A 270 -21.69 15.76 -14.50
C ALA A 270 -20.49 16.49 -15.13
N GLY A 271 -19.70 15.75 -15.92
CA GLY A 271 -18.48 16.27 -16.55
C GLY A 271 -17.20 16.00 -15.75
N GLU A 272 -17.30 15.67 -14.46
CA GLU A 272 -16.11 15.35 -13.66
C GLU A 272 -15.43 14.07 -14.14
N VAL A 273 -14.12 14.09 -14.20
CA VAL A 273 -13.26 12.96 -14.64
C VAL A 273 -12.16 12.70 -13.63
N GLY A 274 -11.72 11.46 -13.59
CA GLY A 274 -10.56 11.09 -12.77
C GLY A 274 -9.92 9.79 -13.24
N MET A 275 -8.77 9.48 -12.68
CA MET A 275 -8.02 8.25 -12.96
C MET A 275 -7.59 7.55 -11.68
N GLY A 276 -7.39 6.22 -11.76
CA GLY A 276 -6.87 5.44 -10.63
C GLY A 276 -7.68 4.18 -10.32
N SER A 277 -7.90 3.90 -9.05
CA SER A 277 -8.73 2.78 -8.55
C SER A 277 -9.80 3.30 -7.58
N PRO A 278 -10.84 3.99 -8.06
CA PRO A 278 -11.80 4.66 -7.19
C PRO A 278 -12.84 3.70 -6.59
N TYR A 279 -13.20 2.62 -7.31
CA TYR A 279 -14.43 1.86 -7.02
C TYR A 279 -14.43 1.16 -5.66
N GLY A 280 -13.34 0.47 -5.29
CA GLY A 280 -13.24 -0.13 -3.95
C GLY A 280 -13.25 0.92 -2.84
N LYS A 281 -12.58 2.06 -3.08
CA LYS A 281 -12.55 3.20 -2.13
C LYS A 281 -13.94 3.77 -1.91
N SER A 282 -14.63 4.15 -3.00
CA SER A 282 -15.97 4.75 -2.94
C SER A 282 -17.00 3.81 -2.33
N ALA A 283 -16.95 2.53 -2.66
CA ALA A 283 -17.91 1.54 -2.16
C ALA A 283 -17.79 1.32 -0.66
N THR A 284 -16.57 1.07 -0.17
CA THR A 284 -16.34 0.84 1.26
C THR A 284 -16.64 2.09 2.08
N SER A 285 -16.11 3.24 1.67
CA SER A 285 -16.33 4.50 2.38
C SER A 285 -17.77 5.01 2.25
N GLY A 286 -18.47 4.73 1.13
CA GLY A 286 -19.89 5.02 0.98
C GLY A 286 -20.75 4.32 2.04
N GLN A 287 -20.47 3.04 2.30
CA GLN A 287 -21.15 2.32 3.38
C GLN A 287 -20.77 2.84 4.78
N LEU A 288 -19.49 3.19 5.01
CA LEU A 288 -19.04 3.74 6.29
C LEU A 288 -19.72 5.08 6.60
N LEU A 289 -19.79 5.97 5.63
CA LEU A 289 -20.31 7.33 5.75
C LEU A 289 -21.82 7.44 5.47
N ASP A 290 -22.51 6.32 5.22
CA ASP A 290 -23.94 6.27 4.86
C ASP A 290 -24.29 7.11 3.62
N VAL A 291 -23.39 7.13 2.62
CA VAL A 291 -23.62 7.82 1.34
C VAL A 291 -24.11 6.84 0.28
N GLU A 292 -25.38 6.89 -0.07
CA GLU A 292 -26.01 5.96 -1.01
C GLU A 292 -25.83 6.33 -2.50
N ASP A 293 -25.24 7.48 -2.81
CA ASP A 293 -24.95 7.90 -4.18
C ASP A 293 -23.47 7.65 -4.54
N HIS A 294 -23.25 6.67 -5.41
CA HIS A 294 -21.94 6.34 -5.96
C HIS A 294 -21.20 7.54 -6.58
N ARG A 295 -21.92 8.45 -7.26
CA ARG A 295 -21.31 9.64 -7.91
C ARG A 295 -20.80 10.66 -6.89
N LYS A 296 -21.51 10.84 -5.76
CA LYS A 296 -21.02 11.66 -4.63
C LYS A 296 -19.70 11.11 -4.11
N MET A 297 -19.59 9.80 -3.93
CA MET A 297 -18.36 9.19 -3.45
C MET A 297 -17.22 9.28 -4.47
N LEU A 298 -17.49 9.19 -5.77
CA LEU A 298 -16.48 9.43 -6.81
C LEU A 298 -15.97 10.88 -6.78
N HIS A 299 -16.87 11.85 -6.60
CA HIS A 299 -16.50 13.26 -6.43
C HIS A 299 -15.58 13.45 -5.21
N LEU A 300 -15.94 12.89 -4.06
CA LEU A 300 -15.13 12.99 -2.84
C LEU A 300 -13.73 12.33 -3.03
N VAL A 301 -13.68 11.17 -3.71
CA VAL A 301 -12.40 10.51 -4.07
C VAL A 301 -11.54 11.42 -4.97
N SER A 302 -12.17 12.11 -5.92
CA SER A 302 -11.48 13.03 -6.82
C SER A 302 -10.86 14.20 -6.06
N LEU A 303 -11.63 14.85 -5.20
CA LEU A 303 -11.14 15.95 -4.36
C LEU A 303 -10.00 15.51 -3.46
N ALA A 304 -10.11 14.35 -2.81
CA ALA A 304 -9.06 13.79 -1.98
C ALA A 304 -7.76 13.51 -2.77
N ASN A 305 -7.88 12.95 -3.99
CA ASN A 305 -6.73 12.71 -4.85
C ASN A 305 -6.06 14.02 -5.28
N ARG A 306 -6.85 15.05 -5.65
CA ARG A 306 -6.34 16.39 -6.02
C ARG A 306 -5.63 17.08 -4.85
N ALA A 307 -6.18 16.94 -3.65
CA ALA A 307 -5.55 17.44 -2.43
C ALA A 307 -4.29 16.64 -2.02
N GLY A 308 -4.14 15.40 -2.49
CA GLY A 308 -3.04 14.51 -2.10
C GLY A 308 -3.22 13.91 -0.71
N ILE A 309 -4.46 13.59 -0.29
CA ILE A 309 -4.79 13.03 1.02
C ILE A 309 -5.29 11.59 0.91
N ASP A 310 -4.88 10.71 1.85
CA ASP A 310 -5.35 9.32 1.89
C ASP A 310 -6.85 9.24 2.17
N PHE A 311 -7.60 8.90 1.15
CA PHE A 311 -9.05 8.81 1.21
C PHE A 311 -9.56 7.77 2.21
N TYR A 312 -8.87 6.63 2.33
CA TYR A 312 -9.27 5.59 3.29
C TYR A 312 -9.11 6.06 4.74
N SER A 313 -7.94 6.62 5.08
CA SER A 313 -7.70 7.13 6.42
C SER A 313 -8.64 8.30 6.73
N PHE A 314 -8.79 9.26 5.80
CA PHE A 314 -9.70 10.38 5.96
C PHE A 314 -11.14 9.93 6.28
N THR A 315 -11.72 9.07 5.45
CA THR A 315 -13.13 8.66 5.64
C THR A 315 -13.37 7.83 6.89
N ARG A 316 -12.37 7.06 7.33
CA ARG A 316 -12.47 6.30 8.59
C ARG A 316 -12.31 7.18 9.82
N LEU A 317 -11.39 8.13 9.78
CA LEU A 317 -11.24 9.13 10.84
C LEU A 317 -12.52 9.94 11.01
N VAL A 318 -13.11 10.39 9.89
CA VAL A 318 -14.40 11.10 9.91
C VAL A 318 -15.51 10.21 10.47
N ASP A 319 -15.62 8.95 10.04
CA ASP A 319 -16.62 8.01 10.59
C ASP A 319 -16.42 7.79 12.09
N TRP A 320 -15.18 7.59 12.51
CA TRP A 320 -14.85 7.35 13.93
C TRP A 320 -15.22 8.53 14.83
N VAL A 321 -14.76 9.72 14.46
CA VAL A 321 -14.97 10.93 15.28
C VAL A 321 -16.45 11.31 15.27
N THR A 322 -17.14 11.25 14.11
CA THR A 322 -18.58 11.52 14.02
C THR A 322 -19.38 10.51 14.86
N ALA A 323 -19.11 9.22 14.74
CA ALA A 323 -19.80 8.20 15.55
C ALA A 323 -19.54 8.38 17.05
N SER A 324 -18.34 8.79 17.43
CA SER A 324 -18.00 9.06 18.83
C SER A 324 -18.72 10.29 19.38
N SER A 325 -18.88 11.32 18.56
CA SER A 325 -19.69 12.50 18.90
C SER A 325 -21.17 12.16 19.07
N GLU A 326 -21.75 11.42 18.12
CA GLU A 326 -23.15 10.93 18.19
C GLU A 326 -23.43 10.07 19.44
N GLN A 327 -22.41 9.36 19.94
CA GLN A 327 -22.50 8.54 21.15
C GLN A 327 -22.22 9.32 22.44
N GLY A 328 -21.97 10.63 22.36
CA GLY A 328 -21.63 11.46 23.51
C GLY A 328 -20.29 11.12 24.17
N LYS A 329 -19.37 10.48 23.43
CA LYS A 329 -18.04 10.11 23.92
C LYS A 329 -17.03 11.26 23.86
N ILE A 330 -17.29 12.26 23.04
CA ILE A 330 -16.46 13.46 22.93
C ILE A 330 -17.08 14.51 23.87
N ALA A 331 -16.34 14.87 24.91
CA ALA A 331 -16.79 15.84 25.92
C ALA A 331 -16.76 17.29 25.41
N ASP A 332 -16.23 17.53 24.25
CA ASP A 332 -15.97 18.85 23.68
C ASP A 332 -17.06 19.25 22.69
N ASP A 333 -17.91 20.19 23.06
CA ASP A 333 -18.98 20.69 22.21
C ASP A 333 -18.50 21.56 21.04
N ARG A 334 -17.19 21.92 20.99
CA ARG A 334 -16.60 22.77 19.94
C ARG A 334 -16.84 22.25 18.52
N PHE A 335 -17.06 20.94 18.38
CA PHE A 335 -17.13 20.28 17.06
C PHE A 335 -18.50 19.66 16.78
N SER A 336 -19.48 19.76 17.66
CA SER A 336 -20.80 19.12 17.52
C SER A 336 -21.50 19.51 16.22
N ASP A 337 -21.40 20.77 15.81
CA ASP A 337 -21.99 21.28 14.59
C ASP A 337 -21.22 20.87 13.31
N GLU A 338 -19.95 20.50 13.45
CA GLU A 338 -19.07 20.11 12.34
C GLU A 338 -19.09 18.59 12.06
N LEU A 339 -19.40 17.78 13.08
CA LEU A 339 -19.37 16.32 13.02
C LEU A 339 -20.74 15.72 12.76
N GLN A 340 -21.32 16.04 11.60
CA GLN A 340 -22.65 15.53 11.19
C GLN A 340 -22.54 14.52 10.04
N ARG A 341 -23.42 13.48 10.07
CA ARG A 341 -23.50 12.48 9.00
C ARG A 341 -24.27 13.01 7.80
N ASN A 342 -23.65 13.89 7.04
CA ASN A 342 -24.15 14.27 5.73
C ASN A 342 -23.01 14.60 4.76
N TYR A 343 -23.29 14.49 3.47
CA TYR A 343 -22.28 14.60 2.43
C TYR A 343 -21.63 15.98 2.35
N ASP A 344 -22.38 17.06 2.57
CA ASP A 344 -21.84 18.42 2.47
C ASP A 344 -20.88 18.72 3.63
N HIS A 345 -21.12 18.16 4.82
CA HIS A 345 -20.15 18.20 5.94
C HIS A 345 -18.89 17.41 5.63
N TYR A 346 -18.98 16.25 4.96
CA TYR A 346 -17.79 15.50 4.56
C TYR A 346 -16.91 16.28 3.57
N LEU A 347 -17.51 17.07 2.68
CA LEU A 347 -16.76 17.98 1.81
C LEU A 347 -16.07 19.10 2.60
N GLN A 348 -16.76 19.69 3.56
CA GLN A 348 -16.20 20.72 4.45
C GLN A 348 -15.07 20.15 5.31
N LEU A 349 -15.26 18.97 5.92
CA LEU A 349 -14.24 18.29 6.71
C LEU A 349 -12.99 17.97 5.87
N LEU A 350 -13.17 17.55 4.60
CA LEU A 350 -12.03 17.35 3.72
C LEU A 350 -11.24 18.65 3.51
N SER A 351 -11.95 19.75 3.20
CA SER A 351 -11.31 21.07 3.03
C SER A 351 -10.60 21.54 4.30
N LYS A 352 -11.28 21.45 5.44
CA LYS A 352 -10.71 21.83 6.75
C LYS A 352 -9.49 20.99 7.12
N THR A 353 -9.54 19.67 6.84
CA THR A 353 -8.40 18.78 7.12
C THR A 353 -7.19 19.12 6.25
N VAL A 354 -7.43 19.39 4.97
CA VAL A 354 -6.37 19.79 4.04
C VAL A 354 -5.72 21.11 4.44
N ASN A 355 -6.53 22.07 4.93
CA ASN A 355 -6.07 23.41 5.31
C ASN A 355 -5.69 23.54 6.79
N ARG A 356 -5.88 22.48 7.59
CA ARG A 356 -5.66 22.46 9.05
C ARG A 356 -6.49 23.51 9.78
N GLU A 357 -7.80 23.55 9.55
CA GLU A 357 -8.74 24.50 10.13
C GLU A 357 -9.70 23.81 11.10
N GLY A 358 -9.87 24.33 12.31
CA GLY A 358 -10.81 23.80 13.31
C GLY A 358 -10.62 22.31 13.59
N VAL A 359 -11.69 21.51 13.55
CA VAL A 359 -11.61 20.04 13.71
C VAL A 359 -10.72 19.39 12.66
N GLY A 360 -10.56 20.02 11.50
CA GLY A 360 -9.69 19.53 10.44
C GLY A 360 -8.22 19.49 10.82
N ASP A 361 -7.74 20.40 11.67
CA ASP A 361 -6.35 20.35 12.16
C ASP A 361 -6.11 19.11 13.02
N ILE A 362 -7.07 18.78 13.90
CA ILE A 362 -7.02 17.57 14.71
C ILE A 362 -7.05 16.32 13.80
N LEU A 363 -7.98 16.28 12.81
CA LEU A 363 -8.07 15.18 11.88
C LEU A 363 -6.79 14.98 11.06
N ALA A 364 -6.03 16.05 10.79
CA ALA A 364 -4.78 15.99 10.02
C ALA A 364 -3.65 15.23 10.75
N GLU A 365 -3.74 15.08 12.08
CA GLU A 365 -2.74 14.42 12.92
C GLU A 365 -2.83 12.88 12.89
N GLY A 366 -3.97 12.30 12.51
CA GLY A 366 -4.17 10.84 12.43
C GLY A 366 -4.62 10.22 13.76
N TRP A 367 -4.65 8.88 13.82
CA TRP A 367 -5.39 8.10 14.82
C TRP A 367 -5.01 8.36 16.26
N ASN A 368 -3.76 8.15 16.65
CA ASN A 368 -3.35 8.23 18.05
C ASN A 368 -3.41 9.66 18.61
N PRO A 369 -2.95 10.70 17.89
CA PRO A 369 -3.10 12.07 18.36
C PRO A 369 -4.57 12.51 18.51
N ILE A 370 -5.45 12.11 17.58
CA ILE A 370 -6.89 12.36 17.72
C ILE A 370 -7.42 11.70 18.98
N GLY A 371 -7.01 10.45 19.25
CA GLY A 371 -7.38 9.74 20.46
C GLY A 371 -6.94 10.47 21.73
N GLU A 372 -5.69 10.94 21.77
CA GLU A 372 -5.16 11.73 22.89
C GLU A 372 -5.95 13.05 23.09
N GLU A 373 -6.20 13.79 22.01
CA GLU A 373 -6.88 15.10 22.08
C GLU A 373 -8.37 15.00 22.47
N LEU A 374 -9.07 13.97 21.94
CA LEU A 374 -10.52 13.83 22.13
C LEU A 374 -10.90 12.82 23.22
N GLY A 375 -9.93 12.24 23.93
CA GLY A 375 -10.17 11.22 24.96
C GLY A 375 -10.73 9.91 24.42
N LEU A 376 -10.40 9.54 23.19
CA LEU A 376 -10.86 8.34 22.49
C LEU A 376 -9.75 7.28 22.38
N ASP A 377 -10.11 6.00 22.44
CA ASP A 377 -9.16 4.92 22.11
C ASP A 377 -9.34 4.49 20.65
N PRO A 378 -8.32 4.65 19.78
CA PRO A 378 -8.38 4.19 18.40
C PRO A 378 -8.69 2.70 18.25
N GLN A 379 -8.33 1.87 19.25
CA GLN A 379 -8.63 0.44 19.26
C GLN A 379 -10.13 0.13 19.46
N ASP A 380 -10.94 1.11 19.79
CA ASP A 380 -12.39 0.98 19.87
C ASP A 380 -13.10 1.36 18.56
N TYR A 381 -12.34 1.74 17.51
CA TYR A 381 -12.92 1.92 16.18
C TYR A 381 -13.47 0.58 15.68
N TRP A 382 -14.72 0.58 15.26
CA TRP A 382 -15.51 -0.65 15.04
C TRP A 382 -15.18 -1.44 13.76
N TYR A 383 -14.46 -0.84 12.80
CA TYR A 383 -14.22 -1.43 11.49
C TYR A 383 -12.73 -1.56 11.15
N ALA A 384 -12.37 -2.67 10.53
CA ALA A 384 -11.06 -3.02 9.97
C ALA A 384 -9.88 -3.06 10.95
N GLY A 385 -9.76 -2.09 11.85
CA GLY A 385 -8.73 -2.03 12.88
C GLY A 385 -7.56 -1.11 12.60
N ILE A 386 -6.84 -0.81 13.65
CA ILE A 386 -5.68 0.07 13.63
C ILE A 386 -4.48 -0.66 14.25
N CYS A 387 -3.31 -0.53 13.64
CA CYS A 387 -2.06 -1.01 14.19
C CYS A 387 -0.95 -0.01 13.88
N LYS A 388 -0.07 0.24 14.84
CA LYS A 388 1.07 1.16 14.65
C LYS A 388 0.63 2.54 14.12
N GLY A 389 -0.54 3.04 14.56
CA GLY A 389 -1.08 4.34 14.15
C GLY A 389 -1.64 4.41 12.72
N VAL A 390 -1.86 3.27 12.06
CA VAL A 390 -2.40 3.18 10.69
C VAL A 390 -3.61 2.26 10.65
N ASP A 391 -4.67 2.69 9.98
CA ASP A 391 -5.87 1.90 9.74
C ASP A 391 -5.68 0.86 8.63
N PHE A 392 -6.44 -0.23 8.69
CA PHE A 392 -6.46 -1.27 7.67
C PHE A 392 -7.57 -1.04 6.65
N ILE A 393 -7.43 -1.65 5.48
CA ILE A 393 -8.47 -1.61 4.45
C ILE A 393 -9.29 -2.90 4.40
N TYR A 394 -8.85 -3.95 5.07
CA TYR A 394 -9.53 -5.23 5.18
C TYR A 394 -9.80 -5.55 6.64
N ASP A 395 -10.92 -6.23 6.90
CA ASP A 395 -11.27 -6.74 8.23
C ASP A 395 -11.13 -8.26 8.25
N ALA A 396 -10.33 -8.80 9.18
CA ALA A 396 -10.08 -10.23 9.27
C ALA A 396 -11.35 -11.01 9.60
N ARG A 397 -12.34 -10.40 10.26
CA ARG A 397 -13.64 -11.03 10.55
C ARG A 397 -14.45 -11.28 9.29
N ALA A 398 -14.32 -10.42 8.28
CA ALA A 398 -14.94 -10.61 6.97
C ALA A 398 -14.07 -11.44 6.01
N ALA A 399 -12.72 -11.29 6.10
CA ALA A 399 -11.77 -11.79 5.12
C ALA A 399 -11.13 -13.13 5.47
N LYS A 400 -11.27 -13.63 6.69
CA LYS A 400 -10.51 -14.74 7.29
C LYS A 400 -9.05 -14.39 7.60
N LEU A 401 -8.41 -15.18 8.46
CA LEU A 401 -7.00 -15.05 8.75
C LEU A 401 -6.16 -15.71 7.64
N HIS A 402 -5.46 -14.93 6.89
CA HIS A 402 -4.52 -15.35 5.85
C HIS A 402 -3.26 -14.45 5.87
N PRO A 403 -2.19 -14.78 5.10
CA PRO A 403 -0.92 -14.04 5.18
C PRO A 403 -1.06 -12.51 5.07
N LEU A 404 -1.96 -12.00 4.22
CA LEU A 404 -2.18 -10.54 4.13
C LEU A 404 -2.67 -9.94 5.47
N MET A 405 -3.56 -10.63 6.18
CA MET A 405 -4.04 -10.15 7.48
C MET A 405 -2.90 -10.16 8.50
N MET A 406 -2.06 -11.20 8.49
CA MET A 406 -0.87 -11.25 9.32
C MET A 406 0.08 -10.08 9.03
N THR A 407 0.35 -9.75 7.76
CA THR A 407 1.28 -8.66 7.39
C THR A 407 0.82 -7.28 7.86
N PHE A 408 -0.45 -7.08 8.18
CA PHE A 408 -0.90 -5.80 8.72
C PHE A 408 -0.30 -5.48 10.09
N PHE A 409 0.01 -6.49 10.89
CA PHE A 409 0.60 -6.27 12.20
C PHE A 409 2.04 -6.79 12.34
N THR A 410 2.46 -7.81 11.59
CA THR A 410 3.86 -8.27 11.59
C THR A 410 4.80 -7.34 10.84
N ASN A 411 4.30 -6.69 9.78
CA ASN A 411 5.11 -5.76 9.02
C ASN A 411 5.29 -4.43 9.77
N PRO A 412 6.49 -3.87 9.77
CA PRO A 412 6.73 -2.57 10.40
C PRO A 412 5.78 -1.48 9.94
N ARG A 413 5.50 -1.39 8.65
CA ARG A 413 4.50 -0.48 8.12
C ARG A 413 3.21 -1.23 7.80
N PRO A 414 2.12 -1.01 8.56
CA PRO A 414 0.85 -1.69 8.35
C PRO A 414 0.16 -1.19 7.07
N HIS A 415 0.45 -1.82 5.95
CA HIS A 415 -0.20 -1.44 4.70
C HIS A 415 -0.07 -2.55 3.66
N HIS A 416 -1.16 -2.79 2.94
CA HIS A 416 -1.20 -3.81 1.91
C HIS A 416 -0.40 -3.46 0.64
N GLY A 417 -0.36 -2.19 0.21
CA GLY A 417 0.18 -1.80 -1.10
C GLY A 417 1.66 -2.08 -1.34
N GLY A 418 2.48 -2.09 -0.31
CA GLY A 418 3.89 -2.47 -0.40
C GLY A 418 4.17 -3.88 0.10
N ASN A 419 3.17 -4.53 0.68
CA ASN A 419 3.26 -5.81 1.33
C ASN A 419 2.20 -6.78 0.79
N HIS A 420 1.71 -6.54 -0.42
CA HIS A 420 0.64 -7.33 -1.01
C HIS A 420 1.02 -8.79 -1.11
N THR A 421 0.50 -9.53 -0.16
CA THR A 421 0.33 -10.96 -0.28
C THR A 421 -1.09 -11.27 -0.76
N ILE A 422 -1.75 -10.25 -1.38
CA ILE A 422 -3.14 -10.39 -1.77
C ILE A 422 -3.34 -11.68 -2.51
N THR A 423 -4.23 -12.44 -1.95
CA THR A 423 -4.97 -13.50 -2.59
C THR A 423 -4.15 -14.69 -3.10
N THR A 424 -2.82 -14.69 -2.94
CA THR A 424 -2.10 -15.94 -3.14
C THR A 424 -2.68 -16.95 -2.18
N GLY A 425 -3.47 -17.83 -2.69
CA GLY A 425 -4.17 -18.83 -1.90
C GLY A 425 -5.55 -18.44 -1.36
N LEU A 426 -6.06 -17.19 -1.47
CA LEU A 426 -7.41 -16.90 -0.99
C LEU A 426 -8.47 -17.74 -1.74
N GLY A 427 -9.10 -18.67 -1.04
CA GLY A 427 -10.02 -19.63 -1.61
C GLY A 427 -9.38 -20.83 -2.31
N LYS A 428 -8.04 -20.92 -2.34
CA LYS A 428 -7.30 -22.05 -2.89
C LYS A 428 -7.18 -23.18 -1.87
N ASP A 429 -7.14 -24.42 -2.36
CA ASP A 429 -6.83 -25.55 -1.51
C ASP A 429 -5.31 -25.65 -1.22
N VAL A 430 -4.94 -26.60 -0.38
CA VAL A 430 -3.54 -26.81 0.03
C VAL A 430 -2.65 -27.15 -1.15
N ASP A 431 -3.13 -27.94 -2.11
CA ASP A 431 -2.32 -28.40 -3.23
C ASP A 431 -2.05 -27.25 -4.22
N GLU A 432 -3.03 -26.40 -4.50
CA GLU A 432 -2.85 -25.21 -5.32
C GLU A 432 -1.83 -24.22 -4.71
N ILE A 433 -1.83 -24.06 -3.38
CA ILE A 433 -0.84 -23.22 -2.69
C ILE A 433 0.55 -23.89 -2.79
N ARG A 434 0.63 -25.20 -2.60
CA ARG A 434 1.88 -25.97 -2.69
C ARG A 434 2.50 -25.83 -4.07
N GLU A 435 1.75 -26.06 -5.14
CA GLU A 435 2.22 -25.90 -6.53
C GLU A 435 2.82 -24.51 -6.78
N GLN A 436 2.21 -23.46 -6.24
CA GLN A 436 2.77 -22.12 -6.37
C GLN A 436 4.08 -21.96 -5.62
N LEU A 437 4.16 -22.47 -4.38
CA LEU A 437 5.36 -22.36 -3.54
C LEU A 437 6.52 -23.21 -4.07
N ASP A 438 6.26 -24.30 -4.77
CA ASP A 438 7.30 -25.13 -5.41
C ASP A 438 8.18 -24.32 -6.37
N THR A 439 7.63 -23.28 -7.01
CA THR A 439 8.40 -22.39 -7.89
C THR A 439 9.30 -21.38 -7.15
N TRP A 440 9.21 -21.30 -5.83
CA TRP A 440 9.94 -20.28 -5.06
C TRP A 440 11.30 -20.73 -4.57
N GLY A 441 11.64 -22.02 -4.76
CA GLY A 441 12.92 -22.58 -4.31
C GLY A 441 13.03 -22.61 -2.78
N LEU A 442 11.91 -22.89 -2.08
CA LEU A 442 11.89 -23.05 -0.65
C LEU A 442 12.58 -24.37 -0.25
N PRO A 443 13.26 -24.41 0.92
CA PRO A 443 13.74 -25.66 1.48
C PRO A 443 12.58 -26.64 1.73
N PRO A 444 12.73 -27.96 1.45
CA PRO A 444 11.68 -28.95 1.67
C PRO A 444 11.09 -28.94 3.08
N GLU A 445 11.93 -28.73 4.08
CA GLU A 445 11.51 -28.68 5.49
C GLU A 445 10.63 -27.44 5.78
N ALA A 446 10.79 -26.34 5.04
CA ALA A 446 9.93 -25.19 5.14
C ALA A 446 8.54 -25.48 4.56
N MET A 447 8.50 -26.19 3.44
CA MET A 447 7.24 -26.66 2.83
C MET A 447 6.48 -27.59 3.80
N GLU A 448 7.17 -28.55 4.43
CA GLU A 448 6.57 -29.43 5.44
C GLU A 448 5.98 -28.62 6.60
N ARG A 449 6.73 -27.64 7.15
CA ARG A 449 6.25 -26.82 8.26
C ARG A 449 5.06 -25.94 7.92
N ILE A 450 4.98 -25.39 6.70
CA ILE A 450 3.85 -24.57 6.24
C ILE A 450 2.57 -25.38 6.21
N PHE A 451 2.64 -26.62 5.74
CA PHE A 451 1.48 -27.48 5.53
C PHE A 451 1.23 -28.49 6.66
N ALA A 452 2.03 -28.45 7.73
CA ALA A 452 1.78 -29.25 8.93
C ALA A 452 0.56 -28.72 9.68
N PRO A 453 -0.51 -29.50 9.86
CA PRO A 453 -1.69 -29.07 10.60
C PRO A 453 -1.34 -28.73 12.06
N THR A 454 -1.90 -27.63 12.57
CA THR A 454 -1.76 -27.24 13.97
C THR A 454 -3.12 -26.93 14.59
N ALA A 455 -3.23 -27.10 15.91
CA ALA A 455 -4.47 -26.79 16.63
C ALA A 455 -4.84 -25.29 16.61
N HIS A 456 -3.87 -24.41 16.36
CA HIS A 456 -4.05 -22.96 16.37
C HIS A 456 -4.16 -22.32 14.98
N SER A 457 -3.76 -23.02 13.91
CA SER A 457 -3.76 -22.49 12.54
C SER A 457 -4.44 -23.41 11.52
N GLY A 458 -4.98 -24.54 11.92
CA GLY A 458 -5.64 -25.52 11.04
C GLY A 458 -4.69 -26.20 10.06
N ARG A 459 -5.16 -26.47 8.84
CA ARG A 459 -4.43 -27.20 7.79
C ARG A 459 -3.31 -26.40 7.11
N LEU A 460 -3.28 -25.08 7.30
CA LEU A 460 -2.26 -24.19 6.77
C LEU A 460 -1.69 -23.35 7.91
N ASN A 461 -0.40 -23.49 8.17
CA ASN A 461 0.27 -22.65 9.15
C ASN A 461 0.48 -21.23 8.62
N VAL A 462 -0.48 -20.37 8.91
CA VAL A 462 -0.51 -18.98 8.39
C VAL A 462 0.70 -18.17 8.88
N GLY A 463 1.19 -18.39 10.10
CA GLY A 463 2.37 -17.71 10.63
C GLY A 463 3.61 -18.01 9.80
N ARG A 464 3.91 -19.29 9.57
CA ARG A 464 5.06 -19.73 8.77
C ARG A 464 4.93 -19.30 7.32
N TYR A 465 3.75 -19.47 6.74
CA TYR A 465 3.48 -19.04 5.36
C TYR A 465 3.67 -17.53 5.17
N THR A 466 3.26 -16.71 6.15
CA THR A 466 3.42 -15.25 6.10
C THR A 466 4.87 -14.83 5.91
N LYS A 467 5.82 -15.48 6.60
CA LYS A 467 7.26 -15.19 6.43
C LYS A 467 7.67 -15.27 4.96
N TRP A 468 7.34 -16.35 4.28
CA TRP A 468 7.73 -16.58 2.90
C TRP A 468 7.02 -15.64 1.92
N MET A 469 5.77 -15.31 2.21
CA MET A 469 5.02 -14.33 1.45
C MET A 469 5.62 -12.93 1.53
N GLU A 470 6.09 -12.50 2.70
CA GLU A 470 6.75 -11.21 2.89
C GLU A 470 8.11 -11.14 2.19
N ASP A 471 8.88 -12.23 2.20
CA ASP A 471 10.15 -12.30 1.48
C ASP A 471 9.95 -12.26 -0.03
N ALA A 472 8.99 -13.02 -0.56
CA ALA A 472 8.63 -12.96 -1.97
C ALA A 472 8.12 -11.56 -2.38
N MET A 473 7.43 -10.84 -1.47
CA MET A 473 7.04 -9.46 -1.71
C MET A 473 8.25 -8.52 -1.73
N ALA A 474 9.23 -8.72 -0.88
CA ALA A 474 10.48 -7.95 -0.90
C ALA A 474 11.25 -8.17 -2.21
N VAL A 475 11.25 -9.39 -2.75
CA VAL A 475 11.77 -9.70 -4.10
C VAL A 475 11.04 -8.89 -5.16
N ARG A 476 9.70 -8.98 -5.22
CA ARG A 476 8.88 -8.28 -6.22
C ARG A 476 9.10 -6.77 -6.18
N ASN A 477 9.12 -6.19 -5.00
CA ASN A 477 9.36 -4.76 -4.83
C ASN A 477 10.77 -4.36 -5.30
N SER A 478 11.78 -5.19 -5.04
CA SER A 478 13.16 -4.96 -5.47
C SER A 478 13.32 -5.05 -6.99
N LEU A 479 12.59 -5.97 -7.63
CA LEU A 479 12.59 -6.14 -9.08
C LEU A 479 11.64 -5.17 -9.79
N GLY A 480 10.72 -4.55 -9.07
CA GLY A 480 9.68 -3.67 -9.63
C GLY A 480 8.51 -4.42 -10.24
N VAL A 481 8.32 -5.70 -9.91
CA VAL A 481 7.22 -6.54 -10.42
C VAL A 481 5.94 -6.32 -9.60
N CYS A 482 4.82 -6.23 -10.28
CA CYS A 482 3.53 -6.01 -9.65
C CYS A 482 3.01 -7.26 -8.92
N SER A 483 2.66 -7.10 -7.64
CA SER A 483 2.06 -8.14 -6.81
C SER A 483 0.74 -8.73 -7.34
N MET A 484 0.04 -8.02 -8.24
CA MET A 484 -1.20 -8.54 -8.84
C MET A 484 -0.96 -9.78 -9.70
N TYR A 485 0.22 -9.90 -10.33
CA TYR A 485 0.58 -11.14 -11.05
C TYR A 485 0.65 -12.34 -10.11
N SER A 486 1.26 -12.18 -8.94
CA SER A 486 1.28 -13.20 -7.91
C SER A 486 -0.12 -13.46 -7.34
N ALA A 487 -0.86 -12.39 -7.07
CA ALA A 487 -2.21 -12.46 -6.54
C ALA A 487 -3.17 -13.30 -7.39
N PHE A 488 -2.99 -13.27 -8.70
CA PHE A 488 -3.81 -14.05 -9.65
C PHE A 488 -3.18 -15.39 -10.07
N GLY A 489 -2.11 -15.81 -9.40
CA GLY A 489 -1.42 -17.06 -9.75
C GLY A 489 -0.67 -17.01 -11.10
N LEU A 490 -0.44 -15.82 -11.63
CA LEU A 490 0.22 -15.63 -12.94
C LEU A 490 1.74 -15.61 -12.84
N GLU A 491 2.28 -15.52 -11.63
CA GLU A 491 3.72 -15.52 -11.39
C GLU A 491 4.27 -16.95 -11.32
N ASN A 492 5.50 -17.10 -11.82
CA ASN A 492 6.36 -18.23 -11.55
C ASN A 492 7.74 -17.66 -11.18
N MET A 493 8.21 -17.95 -9.97
CA MET A 493 9.43 -17.33 -9.45
C MET A 493 10.70 -17.80 -10.21
N ASP A 494 10.71 -19.01 -10.76
CA ASP A 494 11.82 -19.48 -11.59
C ASP A 494 11.91 -18.67 -12.90
N TRP A 495 10.77 -18.31 -13.49
CA TRP A 495 10.77 -17.43 -14.66
C TRP A 495 11.24 -16.03 -14.29
N VAL A 496 10.83 -15.50 -13.14
CA VAL A 496 11.29 -14.20 -12.64
C VAL A 496 12.81 -14.20 -12.44
N ALA A 497 13.37 -15.26 -11.85
CA ALA A 497 14.80 -15.41 -11.67
C ALA A 497 15.55 -15.48 -13.02
N ASN A 498 15.04 -16.22 -13.99
CA ASN A 498 15.62 -16.29 -15.33
C ASN A 498 15.53 -14.94 -16.07
N ILE A 499 14.43 -14.22 -15.97
CA ILE A 499 14.28 -12.87 -16.55
C ILE A 499 15.29 -11.91 -15.89
N PHE A 500 15.42 -11.94 -14.57
CA PHE A 500 16.40 -11.11 -13.85
C PHE A 500 17.84 -11.41 -14.31
N SER A 501 18.21 -12.69 -14.34
CA SER A 501 19.55 -13.11 -14.77
C SER A 501 19.83 -12.69 -16.22
N ALA A 502 18.86 -12.86 -17.12
CA ALA A 502 18.99 -12.46 -18.51
C ALA A 502 19.11 -10.94 -18.71
N VAL A 503 18.39 -10.14 -17.91
CA VAL A 503 18.49 -8.66 -17.99
C VAL A 503 19.79 -8.16 -17.41
N THR A 504 20.21 -8.67 -16.26
CA THR A 504 21.32 -8.10 -15.48
C THR A 504 22.68 -8.76 -15.77
N GLY A 505 22.70 -10.01 -16.23
CA GLY A 505 23.88 -10.87 -16.32
C GLY A 505 24.31 -11.44 -14.97
N ILE A 506 23.53 -11.22 -13.89
CA ILE A 506 23.78 -11.78 -12.57
C ILE A 506 22.97 -13.07 -12.44
N GLU A 507 23.64 -14.21 -12.38
CA GLU A 507 22.97 -15.49 -12.22
C GLU A 507 22.37 -15.63 -10.82
N MET A 508 21.05 -15.86 -10.77
CA MET A 508 20.30 -16.12 -9.54
C MET A 508 19.21 -17.18 -9.80
N SER A 509 19.11 -18.12 -8.88
CA SER A 509 17.96 -19.03 -8.79
C SER A 509 16.77 -18.35 -8.08
N SER A 510 15.60 -18.98 -8.12
CA SER A 510 14.45 -18.55 -7.31
C SER A 510 14.77 -18.54 -5.80
N GLY A 511 15.51 -19.54 -5.32
CA GLY A 511 15.99 -19.60 -3.94
C GLY A 511 16.94 -18.44 -3.57
N ASP A 512 17.83 -18.03 -4.48
CA ASP A 512 18.71 -16.87 -4.27
C ASP A 512 17.91 -15.56 -4.21
N LEU A 513 16.90 -15.41 -5.06
CA LEU A 513 15.99 -14.27 -4.99
C LEU A 513 15.24 -14.23 -3.66
N MET A 514 14.72 -15.37 -3.20
CA MET A 514 14.03 -15.46 -1.91
C MET A 514 14.96 -15.11 -0.74
N ARG A 515 16.23 -15.54 -0.76
CA ARG A 515 17.24 -15.16 0.21
C ARG A 515 17.54 -13.65 0.18
N ALA A 516 17.59 -13.05 -1.01
CA ALA A 516 17.74 -11.60 -1.17
C ALA A 516 16.52 -10.84 -0.61
N GLY A 517 15.30 -11.38 -0.79
CA GLY A 517 14.08 -10.87 -0.19
C GLY A 517 14.11 -10.92 1.34
N GLU A 518 14.54 -12.05 1.90
CA GLU A 518 14.74 -12.22 3.33
C GLU A 518 15.76 -11.22 3.89
N ARG A 519 16.89 -11.01 3.20
CA ARG A 519 17.90 -10.01 3.58
C ARG A 519 17.29 -8.59 3.61
N ALA A 520 16.54 -8.22 2.58
CA ALA A 520 15.87 -6.92 2.51
C ALA A 520 14.84 -6.73 3.64
N PHE A 521 14.09 -7.79 3.99
CA PHE A 521 13.12 -7.75 5.07
C PHE A 521 13.78 -7.62 6.44
N ASN A 522 14.94 -8.26 6.67
CA ASN A 522 15.70 -8.12 7.92
C ASN A 522 16.28 -6.69 8.07
N PHE A 523 16.78 -6.03 7.03
CA PHE A 523 17.13 -4.61 7.09
C PHE A 523 15.93 -3.73 7.50
N LYS A 524 14.78 -3.98 6.92
CA LYS A 524 13.52 -3.31 7.29
C LYS A 524 13.19 -3.50 8.77
N LYS A 525 13.31 -4.74 9.29
CA LYS A 525 13.07 -5.03 10.72
C LYS A 525 14.09 -4.31 11.60
N LEU A 526 15.37 -4.34 11.26
CA LEU A 526 16.43 -3.67 12.02
C LEU A 526 16.24 -2.15 12.10
N ALA A 527 15.86 -1.51 10.98
CA ALA A 527 15.55 -0.08 10.98
C ALA A 527 14.45 0.25 12.01
N ASN A 528 13.43 -0.60 12.11
CA ASN A 528 12.34 -0.42 13.07
C ASN A 528 12.69 -0.85 14.50
N VAL A 529 13.58 -1.81 14.68
CA VAL A 529 14.14 -2.13 16.00
C VAL A 529 14.91 -0.92 16.59
N ARG A 530 15.62 -0.17 15.75
CA ARG A 530 16.29 1.08 16.17
C ARG A 530 15.28 2.16 16.61
N GLU A 531 14.09 2.16 16.01
CA GLU A 531 12.98 3.06 16.37
C GLU A 531 12.13 2.54 17.54
N GLY A 532 12.57 1.49 18.24
CA GLY A 532 11.94 0.96 19.45
C GLY A 532 10.84 -0.07 19.22
N PHE A 533 10.55 -0.47 17.98
CA PHE A 533 9.54 -1.52 17.71
C PHE A 533 10.03 -2.90 18.14
N ARG A 534 9.13 -3.65 18.79
CA ARG A 534 9.38 -5.00 19.35
C ARG A 534 8.16 -5.90 19.10
N ARG A 535 8.19 -7.16 19.58
CA ARG A 535 7.07 -8.09 19.52
C ARG A 535 5.75 -7.50 20.03
N LYS A 536 5.79 -6.73 21.12
CA LYS A 536 4.58 -6.09 21.69
C LYS A 536 3.83 -5.20 20.71
N ASP A 537 4.52 -4.69 19.67
CA ASP A 537 3.93 -3.85 18.64
C ASP A 537 3.37 -4.69 17.46
N ASP A 538 3.72 -5.98 17.37
CA ASP A 538 3.30 -6.89 16.32
C ASP A 538 2.03 -7.67 16.76
N ARG A 539 0.96 -6.94 17.12
CA ARG A 539 -0.31 -7.52 17.60
C ARG A 539 -1.47 -7.19 16.67
N PRO A 540 -2.42 -8.14 16.50
CA PRO A 540 -3.65 -7.84 15.79
C PRO A 540 -4.47 -6.80 16.53
N PRO A 541 -5.32 -6.02 15.82
CA PRO A 541 -6.27 -5.10 16.47
C PRO A 541 -7.18 -5.86 17.45
N ARG A 542 -7.46 -5.26 18.61
CA ARG A 542 -8.36 -5.87 19.62
C ARG A 542 -9.74 -6.24 19.05
N LEU A 543 -10.23 -5.47 18.11
CA LEU A 543 -11.53 -5.70 17.49
C LEU A 543 -11.59 -7.02 16.69
N TRP A 544 -10.47 -7.56 16.19
CA TRP A 544 -10.48 -8.87 15.52
C TRP A 544 -10.74 -10.05 16.46
N LEU A 545 -10.58 -9.84 17.75
CA LEU A 545 -10.92 -10.81 18.81
C LEU A 545 -12.39 -10.75 19.24
N ARG A 546 -13.16 -9.78 18.71
CA ARG A 546 -14.58 -9.58 19.02
C ARG A 546 -15.42 -9.84 17.77
N PRO A 547 -16.67 -10.35 17.92
CA PRO A 547 -17.56 -10.50 16.77
C PRO A 547 -17.93 -9.14 16.16
N MET A 548 -18.15 -9.13 14.84
CA MET A 548 -18.76 -8.02 14.12
C MET A 548 -20.20 -8.38 13.79
N HIS A 549 -21.14 -7.62 14.33
CA HIS A 549 -22.56 -7.81 14.01
C HIS A 549 -22.88 -7.11 12.68
N SER A 550 -23.52 -7.81 11.76
CA SER A 550 -23.96 -7.29 10.48
C SER A 550 -25.40 -7.70 10.19
N PRO A 551 -26.10 -7.05 9.25
CA PRO A 551 -27.43 -7.46 8.82
C PRO A 551 -27.50 -8.90 8.27
N GLU A 552 -26.36 -9.49 7.91
CA GLU A 552 -26.24 -10.86 7.39
C GLU A 552 -25.79 -11.86 8.44
N GLY A 553 -25.70 -11.44 9.70
CA GLY A 553 -25.28 -12.28 10.81
C GLY A 553 -23.98 -11.81 11.45
N GLU A 554 -23.50 -12.64 12.39
CA GLU A 554 -22.27 -12.39 13.13
C GLU A 554 -21.05 -12.89 12.35
N LEU A 555 -20.03 -12.05 12.24
CA LEU A 555 -18.75 -12.38 11.62
C LEU A 555 -17.67 -12.44 12.70
N ARG A 556 -16.81 -13.47 12.65
CA ARG A 556 -15.66 -13.67 13.55
C ARG A 556 -14.38 -13.89 12.74
N THR A 557 -13.24 -13.64 13.35
CA THR A 557 -11.96 -14.01 12.75
C THR A 557 -11.83 -15.54 12.78
N GLU A 558 -11.81 -16.13 11.60
CA GLU A 558 -11.67 -17.56 11.40
C GLU A 558 -10.33 -17.88 10.75
N ASP A 559 -9.88 -19.12 10.86
CA ASP A 559 -8.70 -19.61 10.17
C ASP A 559 -8.89 -19.56 8.64
N TYR A 560 -7.83 -19.88 7.91
CA TYR A 560 -7.81 -19.80 6.46
C TYR A 560 -8.96 -20.59 5.78
N TYR A 561 -9.33 -21.75 6.31
CA TYR A 561 -10.38 -22.62 5.74
C TYR A 561 -11.75 -22.49 6.43
N LYS A 562 -11.91 -21.57 7.38
CA LYS A 562 -13.15 -21.37 8.18
C LYS A 562 -13.55 -22.58 9.03
N GLU A 563 -12.58 -23.33 9.46
CA GLU A 563 -12.81 -24.53 10.28
C GLU A 563 -12.76 -24.21 11.77
N LYS A 564 -12.17 -23.05 12.14
CA LYS A 564 -11.94 -22.64 13.51
C LYS A 564 -12.00 -21.12 13.68
N VAL A 565 -12.66 -20.68 14.76
CA VAL A 565 -12.57 -19.29 15.24
C VAL A 565 -11.21 -19.09 15.93
N ILE A 566 -10.48 -18.06 15.53
CA ILE A 566 -9.16 -17.73 16.07
C ILE A 566 -9.32 -16.93 17.37
N THR A 567 -8.70 -17.41 18.43
CA THR A 567 -8.65 -16.76 19.74
C THR A 567 -7.36 -15.95 19.91
N GLU A 568 -7.29 -15.14 20.98
CA GLU A 568 -6.06 -14.41 21.34
C GLU A 568 -4.87 -15.38 21.57
N ALA A 569 -5.12 -16.50 22.25
CA ALA A 569 -4.10 -17.52 22.47
C ALA A 569 -3.63 -18.19 21.17
N ASP A 570 -4.50 -18.31 20.17
CA ASP A 570 -4.13 -18.81 18.85
C ASP A 570 -3.27 -17.79 18.11
N PHE A 571 -3.60 -16.49 18.17
CA PHE A 571 -2.78 -15.44 17.57
C PHE A 571 -1.36 -15.42 18.14
N GLU A 572 -1.19 -15.57 19.46
CA GLU A 572 0.15 -15.64 20.09
C GLU A 572 0.96 -16.83 19.56
N LYS A 573 0.35 -18.00 19.40
CA LYS A 573 1.02 -19.19 18.84
C LYS A 573 1.34 -19.04 17.35
N ILE A 574 0.44 -18.43 16.58
CA ILE A 574 0.66 -18.15 15.16
C ILE A 574 1.83 -17.14 15.01
N LEU A 575 1.93 -16.17 15.91
CA LEU A 575 3.03 -15.22 15.93
C LEU A 575 4.36 -15.88 16.36
N ASP A 576 4.32 -16.84 17.29
CA ASP A 576 5.50 -17.66 17.62
C ASP A 576 5.99 -18.45 16.41
N ASP A 577 5.10 -19.10 15.67
CA ASP A 577 5.43 -19.81 14.45
C ASP A 577 6.03 -18.88 13.38
N TYR A 578 5.53 -17.67 13.27
CA TYR A 578 6.07 -16.65 12.37
C TYR A 578 7.51 -16.28 12.77
N TYR A 579 7.77 -16.03 14.06
CA TYR A 579 9.12 -15.68 14.53
C TYR A 579 10.11 -16.84 14.41
N ASP A 580 9.66 -18.05 14.67
CA ASP A 580 10.48 -19.24 14.45
C ASP A 580 10.90 -19.39 12.99
N GLU A 581 9.94 -19.25 12.07
CA GLU A 581 10.23 -19.37 10.65
C GLU A 581 11.13 -18.21 10.15
N ARG A 582 11.04 -17.01 10.77
CA ARG A 582 11.97 -15.90 10.58
C ARG A 582 13.35 -16.17 11.16
N GLY A 583 13.47 -17.07 12.14
CA GLY A 583 14.68 -17.23 12.96
C GLY A 583 14.94 -16.01 13.84
N TRP A 584 13.87 -15.36 14.33
CA TRP A 584 13.94 -14.21 15.24
C TRP A 584 13.69 -14.65 16.68
N ASP A 585 14.16 -13.84 17.62
CA ASP A 585 13.88 -14.04 19.03
C ASP A 585 12.37 -13.91 19.31
N ARG A 586 11.76 -14.92 19.93
CA ARG A 586 10.29 -14.96 20.17
C ARG A 586 9.82 -13.91 21.16
N GLU A 587 10.62 -13.55 22.14
CA GLU A 587 10.20 -12.61 23.19
C GLU A 587 10.27 -11.16 22.72
N THR A 588 11.30 -10.83 21.98
CA THR A 588 11.58 -9.44 21.55
C THR A 588 11.17 -9.16 20.11
N GLY A 589 11.08 -10.18 19.26
CA GLY A 589 10.90 -10.05 17.82
C GLY A 589 12.14 -9.50 17.10
N VAL A 590 13.32 -9.56 17.72
CA VAL A 590 14.58 -9.03 17.17
C VAL A 590 15.35 -10.13 16.45
N PRO A 591 15.89 -9.87 15.24
CA PRO A 591 16.80 -10.79 14.58
C PRO A 591 18.09 -10.96 15.39
N PRO A 592 18.52 -12.19 15.75
CA PRO A 592 19.77 -12.44 16.45
C PRO A 592 20.98 -12.27 15.52
N ASP A 593 22.17 -11.98 16.07
CA ASP A 593 23.40 -11.72 15.31
C ASP A 593 23.75 -12.87 14.35
N LYS A 594 23.63 -14.12 14.79
CA LYS A 594 23.82 -15.30 13.94
C LYS A 594 22.95 -15.28 12.67
N LYS A 595 21.71 -14.79 12.77
CA LYS A 595 20.81 -14.65 11.61
C LYS A 595 21.30 -13.56 10.67
N LEU A 596 21.74 -12.45 11.21
CA LEU A 596 22.25 -11.31 10.44
C LEU A 596 23.54 -11.67 9.71
N GLU A 597 24.48 -12.31 10.38
CA GLU A 597 25.73 -12.81 9.81
C GLU A 597 25.45 -13.77 8.64
N ALA A 598 24.52 -14.73 8.81
CA ALA A 598 24.14 -15.66 7.76
C ALA A 598 23.55 -14.97 6.51
N LEU A 599 22.98 -13.75 6.66
CA LEU A 599 22.44 -12.92 5.59
C LEU A 599 23.43 -11.86 5.08
N GLY A 600 24.64 -11.79 5.63
CA GLY A 600 25.64 -10.76 5.30
C GLY A 600 25.15 -9.35 5.66
N ILE A 601 24.49 -9.20 6.82
CA ILE A 601 24.02 -7.93 7.34
C ILE A 601 24.89 -7.53 8.53
N GLU A 602 25.51 -6.37 8.41
CA GLU A 602 26.23 -5.70 9.50
C GLU A 602 25.27 -4.74 10.23
N ARG A 603 25.34 -4.68 11.57
CA ARG A 603 24.52 -3.78 12.39
C ARG A 603 25.02 -2.34 12.36
#